data_717a7986943160ded67e28f9524c5b0e
#
_entry.id   717a7986943160ded67e28f9524c5b0e
#
_cell.length_a   1.000
_cell.length_b   1.000
_cell.length_c   1.000
_cell.angle_alpha   90.00
_cell.angle_beta   90.00
_cell.angle_gamma   90.00
#
_symmetry.space_group_name_H-M   'P 1'
#
loop_
_entity.id
_entity.type
_entity.pdbx_description
1 polymer ?
#
loop_
_entity_poly.entity_id
_entity_poly.type
_entity_poly.pdbx_seq_one_letter_code
_entity_poly.pdbx_strand_id
1 'polypeptide(L)'
;RSFDILDINRGCPVPKVVNNGEGSALMKDPQLAGEIVKAVSSRISKPVTVKFRKGFGADDCNAVEFAKRMEDCGAAAIAVHGRTREQYYGGKADWDIIRQVKETVGIPVIASGDIFTPEDAAACLEQTGCDGLMLARGVRGNPWLFHQIREYLEYGTLEAKPSREEMVQMILRHARMLIECKGELMAMREMRKHVAWYTAGYPGSASLRRRVNEIEKYED
;
A
#
# COMPACT_ATOMS: atom_id res chain seq x y z
N ARG A 1 9.94 6.25 -21.07
CA ARG A 1 8.98 6.99 -20.22
C ARG A 1 9.77 7.77 -19.19
N SER A 2 9.39 9.03 -18.96
CA SER A 2 9.91 9.81 -17.83
C SER A 2 9.27 9.33 -16.52
N PHE A 3 10.05 9.22 -15.48
CA PHE A 3 9.61 8.92 -14.11
C PHE A 3 10.45 9.74 -13.14
N ASP A 4 9.94 9.98 -11.93
CA ASP A 4 10.63 10.78 -10.91
C ASP A 4 11.32 9.88 -9.88
N ILE A 5 10.73 8.73 -9.57
CA ILE A 5 11.24 7.74 -8.61
C ILE A 5 11.08 6.35 -9.22
N LEU A 6 12.05 5.47 -8.99
CA LEU A 6 11.97 4.04 -9.32
C LEU A 6 11.80 3.23 -8.03
N ASP A 7 10.64 2.59 -7.86
CA ASP A 7 10.39 1.72 -6.71
C ASP A 7 10.63 0.24 -7.03
N ILE A 8 11.40 -0.43 -6.19
CA ILE A 8 11.70 -1.85 -6.31
C ILE A 8 10.86 -2.64 -5.31
N ASN A 9 9.94 -3.48 -5.82
CA ASN A 9 9.06 -4.28 -4.99
C ASN A 9 9.75 -5.57 -4.50
N ARG A 10 9.98 -5.65 -3.19
CA ARG A 10 10.48 -6.83 -2.46
C ARG A 10 9.46 -7.35 -1.43
N GLY A 11 8.19 -6.98 -1.56
CA GLY A 11 7.13 -7.31 -0.61
C GLY A 11 5.97 -8.14 -1.18
N CYS A 12 5.92 -8.42 -2.48
CA CYS A 12 4.83 -9.18 -3.10
C CYS A 12 4.79 -10.61 -2.54
N PRO A 13 3.69 -11.06 -1.88
CA PRO A 13 3.62 -12.38 -1.25
C PRO A 13 3.04 -13.46 -2.16
N VAL A 14 2.59 -13.11 -3.36
CA VAL A 14 1.82 -13.98 -4.25
C VAL A 14 2.68 -15.15 -4.74
N PRO A 15 2.20 -16.42 -4.66
CA PRO A 15 2.99 -17.60 -5.03
C PRO A 15 3.60 -17.52 -6.43
N LYS A 16 2.85 -17.02 -7.41
CA LYS A 16 3.35 -16.84 -8.79
C LYS A 16 4.61 -15.97 -8.88
N VAL A 17 4.74 -14.97 -8.01
CA VAL A 17 5.92 -14.08 -7.96
C VAL A 17 7.02 -14.74 -7.11
N VAL A 18 6.65 -15.23 -5.93
CA VAL A 18 7.60 -15.81 -4.97
C VAL A 18 8.29 -17.06 -5.51
N ASN A 19 7.55 -17.92 -6.21
CA ASN A 19 8.10 -19.16 -6.79
C ASN A 19 9.12 -18.90 -7.91
N ASN A 20 9.11 -17.70 -8.50
CA ASN A 20 10.11 -17.25 -9.48
C ASN A 20 11.34 -16.59 -8.82
N GLY A 21 11.45 -16.60 -7.49
CA GLY A 21 12.54 -15.93 -6.77
C GLY A 21 12.37 -14.40 -6.68
N GLU A 22 11.20 -13.87 -6.96
CA GLU A 22 10.90 -12.44 -7.01
C GLU A 22 10.11 -11.96 -5.78
N GLY A 23 9.92 -10.65 -5.67
CA GLY A 23 9.11 -10.04 -4.60
C GLY A 23 9.66 -10.40 -3.22
N SER A 24 8.80 -10.96 -2.35
CA SER A 24 9.20 -11.30 -0.98
C SER A 24 10.15 -12.52 -0.86
N ALA A 25 10.38 -13.28 -1.94
CA ALA A 25 11.40 -14.32 -1.95
C ALA A 25 12.79 -13.75 -1.67
N LEU A 26 13.06 -12.53 -2.14
CA LEU A 26 14.34 -11.84 -1.92
C LEU A 26 14.59 -11.40 -0.47
N MET A 27 13.59 -11.49 0.42
CA MET A 27 13.83 -11.39 1.86
C MET A 27 14.74 -12.51 2.38
N LYS A 28 14.76 -13.67 1.70
CA LYS A 28 15.63 -14.81 2.04
C LYS A 28 17.07 -14.65 1.52
N ASP A 29 17.30 -13.73 0.58
CA ASP A 29 18.61 -13.44 0.01
C ASP A 29 18.86 -11.90 0.00
N PRO A 30 19.16 -11.32 1.19
CA PRO A 30 19.44 -9.89 1.30
C PRO A 30 20.67 -9.46 0.48
N GLN A 31 21.60 -10.39 0.22
CA GLN A 31 22.78 -10.13 -0.60
C GLN A 31 22.37 -9.81 -2.04
N LEU A 32 21.66 -10.72 -2.68
CA LEU A 32 21.15 -10.53 -4.05
C LEU A 32 20.20 -9.31 -4.14
N ALA A 33 19.35 -9.12 -3.13
CA ALA A 33 18.49 -7.94 -3.08
C ALA A 33 19.28 -6.62 -3.11
N GLY A 34 20.37 -6.55 -2.33
CA GLY A 34 21.28 -5.41 -2.28
C GLY A 34 22.02 -5.21 -3.60
N GLU A 35 22.54 -6.28 -4.22
CA GLU A 35 23.20 -6.21 -5.52
C GLU A 35 22.29 -5.65 -6.61
N ILE A 36 21.02 -6.02 -6.63
CA ILE A 36 20.02 -5.48 -7.55
C ILE A 36 19.82 -3.98 -7.32
N VAL A 37 19.65 -3.55 -6.05
CA VAL A 37 19.50 -2.12 -5.72
C VAL A 37 20.72 -1.34 -6.16
N LYS A 38 21.92 -1.80 -5.84
CA LYS A 38 23.20 -1.17 -6.23
C LYS A 38 23.34 -1.08 -7.75
N ALA A 39 23.01 -2.16 -8.46
CA ALA A 39 23.08 -2.18 -9.92
C ALA A 39 22.12 -1.18 -10.59
N VAL A 40 20.95 -0.93 -9.99
CA VAL A 40 19.98 0.03 -10.50
C VAL A 40 20.38 1.45 -10.10
N SER A 41 20.63 1.71 -8.81
CA SER A 41 20.95 3.05 -8.29
C SER A 41 22.20 3.65 -8.92
N SER A 42 23.20 2.82 -9.27
CA SER A 42 24.42 3.28 -9.95
C SER A 42 24.22 3.64 -11.44
N ARG A 43 23.09 3.29 -12.06
CA ARG A 43 22.84 3.50 -13.49
C ARG A 43 21.81 4.57 -13.81
N ILE A 44 21.09 5.06 -12.81
CA ILE A 44 20.07 6.08 -13.00
C ILE A 44 20.32 7.27 -12.07
N SER A 45 19.96 8.47 -12.52
CA SER A 45 20.06 9.70 -11.72
C SER A 45 18.85 9.96 -10.83
N LYS A 46 17.81 9.12 -10.93
CA LYS A 46 16.58 9.25 -10.15
C LYS A 46 16.67 8.45 -8.85
N PRO A 47 15.99 8.89 -7.78
CA PRO A 47 15.95 8.13 -6.53
C PRO A 47 15.41 6.71 -6.74
N VAL A 48 16.06 5.74 -6.11
CA VAL A 48 15.58 4.34 -6.05
C VAL A 48 15.02 4.09 -4.67
N THR A 49 13.78 3.61 -4.59
CA THR A 49 13.14 3.23 -3.35
C THR A 49 12.89 1.72 -3.30
N VAL A 50 12.78 1.16 -2.10
CA VAL A 50 12.56 -0.28 -1.93
C VAL A 50 11.39 -0.53 -1.00
N LYS A 51 10.39 -1.31 -1.45
CA LYS A 51 9.31 -1.74 -0.58
C LYS A 51 9.43 -3.22 -0.24
N PHE A 52 9.40 -3.56 1.05
CA PHE A 52 9.56 -4.92 1.56
C PHE A 52 8.66 -5.23 2.76
N ARG A 53 8.73 -6.45 3.28
CA ARG A 53 7.99 -6.93 4.45
C ARG A 53 8.93 -7.10 5.65
N LYS A 54 8.37 -7.39 6.85
CA LYS A 54 9.19 -7.62 8.04
C LYS A 54 10.05 -8.90 7.98
N GLY A 55 9.74 -9.80 7.04
CA GLY A 55 10.44 -11.06 6.82
C GLY A 55 9.65 -11.98 5.90
N PHE A 56 10.19 -13.17 5.66
CA PHE A 56 9.51 -14.21 4.89
C PHE A 56 8.56 -15.03 5.75
N GLY A 57 9.05 -15.69 6.80
CA GLY A 57 8.31 -16.46 7.79
C GLY A 57 8.40 -15.86 9.18
N ALA A 58 7.81 -16.54 10.17
CA ALA A 58 7.84 -16.10 11.57
C ALA A 58 9.27 -16.10 12.14
N ASP A 59 10.07 -17.08 11.74
CA ASP A 59 11.46 -17.26 12.21
C ASP A 59 12.48 -16.48 11.35
N ASP A 60 12.04 -15.85 10.24
CA ASP A 60 12.87 -15.12 9.29
C ASP A 60 12.52 -13.62 9.29
N CYS A 61 12.33 -13.02 10.46
CA CYS A 61 12.05 -11.59 10.60
C CYS A 61 13.35 -10.77 10.55
N ASN A 62 13.80 -10.43 9.34
CA ASN A 62 15.09 -9.77 9.10
C ASN A 62 14.97 -8.33 8.57
N ALA A 63 13.84 -7.65 8.82
CA ALA A 63 13.57 -6.31 8.27
C ALA A 63 14.65 -5.28 8.60
N VAL A 64 15.21 -5.31 9.81
CA VAL A 64 16.21 -4.33 10.27
C VAL A 64 17.51 -4.48 9.47
N GLU A 65 18.04 -5.68 9.40
CA GLU A 65 19.25 -5.98 8.62
C GLU A 65 19.04 -5.74 7.13
N PHE A 66 17.86 -6.14 6.63
CA PHE A 66 17.49 -5.92 5.24
C PHE A 66 17.42 -4.43 4.91
N ALA A 67 16.81 -3.61 5.77
CA ALA A 67 16.74 -2.16 5.60
C ALA A 67 18.14 -1.52 5.53
N LYS A 68 19.01 -1.88 6.47
CA LYS A 68 20.39 -1.38 6.48
C LYS A 68 21.14 -1.73 5.21
N ARG A 69 20.99 -2.97 4.74
CA ARG A 69 21.61 -3.38 3.46
C ARG A 69 21.05 -2.61 2.27
N MET A 70 19.73 -2.33 2.22
CA MET A 70 19.15 -1.53 1.13
C MET A 70 19.70 -0.11 1.12
N GLU A 71 19.84 0.53 2.29
CA GLU A 71 20.48 1.83 2.45
C GLU A 71 21.93 1.80 1.95
N ASP A 72 22.75 0.86 2.42
CA ASP A 72 24.17 0.71 2.04
C ASP A 72 24.35 0.44 0.53
N CYS A 73 23.34 -0.12 -0.13
CA CYS A 73 23.32 -0.36 -1.57
C CYS A 73 22.71 0.79 -2.40
N GLY A 74 22.34 1.91 -1.77
CA GLY A 74 21.94 3.14 -2.48
C GLY A 74 20.44 3.33 -2.60
N ALA A 75 19.63 2.70 -1.75
CA ALA A 75 18.22 3.06 -1.63
C ALA A 75 18.08 4.47 -1.03
N ALA A 76 17.26 5.32 -1.67
CA ALA A 76 17.00 6.68 -1.23
C ALA A 76 15.88 6.79 -0.18
N ALA A 77 14.99 5.80 -0.13
CA ALA A 77 13.95 5.63 0.88
C ALA A 77 13.46 4.17 0.89
N ILE A 78 12.85 3.76 1.98
CA ILE A 78 12.27 2.41 2.11
C ILE A 78 10.84 2.46 2.62
N ALA A 79 10.01 1.50 2.17
CA ALA A 79 8.68 1.29 2.71
C ALA A 79 8.57 -0.11 3.33
N VAL A 80 8.15 -0.18 4.59
CA VAL A 80 8.13 -1.43 5.35
C VAL A 80 6.70 -1.84 5.68
N HIS A 81 6.30 -3.05 5.29
CA HIS A 81 5.05 -3.64 5.74
C HIS A 81 5.31 -4.53 6.97
N GLY A 82 4.67 -4.21 8.09
CA GLY A 82 4.84 -4.88 9.38
C GLY A 82 4.29 -6.31 9.46
N ARG A 83 4.22 -7.05 8.34
CA ARG A 83 3.84 -8.47 8.27
C ARG A 83 4.85 -9.26 7.47
N THR A 84 4.99 -10.55 7.82
CA THR A 84 5.77 -11.49 7.00
C THR A 84 5.04 -11.84 5.71
N ARG A 85 5.75 -12.47 4.77
CA ARG A 85 5.12 -13.03 3.56
C ARG A 85 4.04 -14.06 3.91
N GLU A 86 4.30 -14.93 4.88
CA GLU A 86 3.37 -16.01 5.27
C GLU A 86 2.10 -15.48 5.93
N GLN A 87 2.19 -14.38 6.67
CA GLN A 87 1.02 -13.73 7.25
C GLN A 87 0.07 -13.15 6.20
N TYR A 88 0.53 -12.83 5.00
CA TYR A 88 -0.25 -12.10 3.99
C TYR A 88 -0.90 -10.84 4.56
N TYR A 89 -2.12 -10.96 5.09
CA TYR A 89 -2.92 -9.93 5.74
C TYR A 89 -3.51 -10.40 7.08
N GLY A 90 -3.15 -11.61 7.54
CA GLY A 90 -3.59 -12.15 8.82
C GLY A 90 -2.90 -11.48 10.01
N GLY A 91 -3.55 -11.56 11.17
CA GLY A 91 -3.06 -10.92 12.39
C GLY A 91 -2.99 -9.39 12.29
N LYS A 92 -2.15 -8.78 13.13
CA LYS A 92 -1.86 -7.34 13.13
C LYS A 92 -0.52 -7.04 12.47
N ALA A 93 -0.39 -5.88 11.86
CA ALA A 93 0.90 -5.36 11.43
C ALA A 93 1.75 -5.00 12.65
N ASP A 94 2.98 -5.43 12.64
CA ASP A 94 3.96 -5.17 13.68
C ASP A 94 4.60 -3.80 13.44
N TRP A 95 4.14 -2.79 14.16
CA TRP A 95 4.69 -1.45 14.06
C TRP A 95 6.01 -1.29 14.82
N ASP A 96 6.28 -2.17 15.80
CA ASP A 96 7.54 -2.12 16.54
C ASP A 96 8.74 -2.44 15.65
N ILE A 97 8.62 -3.41 14.75
CA ILE A 97 9.68 -3.70 13.77
C ILE A 97 9.93 -2.51 12.83
N ILE A 98 8.88 -1.73 12.49
CA ILE A 98 9.04 -0.51 11.67
C ILE A 98 9.80 0.56 12.45
N ARG A 99 9.52 0.73 13.75
CA ARG A 99 10.28 1.60 14.64
C ARG A 99 11.75 1.20 14.68
N GLN A 100 12.05 -0.09 14.90
CA GLN A 100 13.43 -0.59 14.91
C GLN A 100 14.16 -0.32 13.59
N VAL A 101 13.47 -0.48 12.45
CA VAL A 101 14.02 -0.11 11.15
C VAL A 101 14.32 1.39 11.10
N LYS A 102 13.37 2.25 11.52
CA LYS A 102 13.57 3.71 11.54
C LYS A 102 14.73 4.15 12.39
N GLU A 103 14.94 3.50 13.54
CA GLU A 103 16.06 3.78 14.45
C GLU A 103 17.42 3.35 13.87
N THR A 104 17.42 2.42 12.88
CA THR A 104 18.65 1.82 12.34
C THR A 104 19.16 2.52 11.08
N VAL A 105 18.28 3.10 10.26
CA VAL A 105 18.66 3.71 8.97
C VAL A 105 18.52 5.23 9.00
N GLY A 106 19.35 5.92 8.22
CA GLY A 106 19.32 7.37 8.06
C GLY A 106 18.41 7.87 6.94
N ILE A 107 17.97 6.98 6.06
CA ILE A 107 17.08 7.32 4.95
C ILE A 107 15.60 7.34 5.41
N PRO A 108 14.72 8.03 4.65
CA PRO A 108 13.29 8.05 4.97
C PRO A 108 12.67 6.65 5.02
N VAL A 109 11.86 6.41 6.06
CA VAL A 109 11.10 5.17 6.28
C VAL A 109 9.61 5.45 6.18
N ILE A 110 8.92 4.69 5.33
CA ILE A 110 7.48 4.77 5.12
C ILE A 110 6.83 3.54 5.76
N ALA A 111 5.96 3.74 6.74
CA ALA A 111 5.23 2.67 7.41
C ALA A 111 4.03 2.21 6.57
N SER A 112 3.80 0.89 6.51
CA SER A 112 2.67 0.28 5.83
C SER A 112 2.07 -0.85 6.67
N GLY A 113 0.74 -0.89 6.70
CA GLY A 113 -0.04 -1.96 7.35
C GLY A 113 -0.98 -1.43 8.43
N ASP A 114 -2.24 -1.86 8.34
CA ASP A 114 -3.32 -1.61 9.30
C ASP A 114 -3.64 -0.13 9.58
N ILE A 115 -3.53 0.71 8.56
CA ILE A 115 -3.95 2.10 8.61
C ILE A 115 -5.30 2.18 7.91
N PHE A 116 -6.38 2.28 8.68
CA PHE A 116 -7.77 2.30 8.22
C PHE A 116 -8.52 3.58 8.61
N THR A 117 -8.02 4.29 9.62
CA THR A 117 -8.59 5.53 10.15
C THR A 117 -7.51 6.60 10.31
N PRO A 118 -7.91 7.88 10.49
CA PRO A 118 -6.98 8.95 10.85
C PRO A 118 -6.24 8.68 12.17
N GLU A 119 -6.93 8.08 13.15
CA GLU A 119 -6.36 7.72 14.44
C GLU A 119 -5.28 6.63 14.31
N ASP A 120 -5.52 5.60 13.44
CA ASP A 120 -4.50 4.61 13.13
C ASP A 120 -3.25 5.26 12.54
N ALA A 121 -3.45 6.26 11.67
CA ALA A 121 -2.36 6.99 11.05
C ALA A 121 -1.51 7.75 12.08
N ALA A 122 -2.17 8.48 12.98
CA ALA A 122 -1.50 9.22 14.07
C ALA A 122 -0.75 8.25 15.00
N ALA A 123 -1.42 7.18 15.44
CA ALA A 123 -0.81 6.16 16.30
C ALA A 123 0.39 5.47 15.63
N CYS A 124 0.31 5.19 14.33
CA CYS A 124 1.41 4.60 13.59
C CYS A 124 2.62 5.53 13.53
N LEU A 125 2.41 6.82 13.23
CA LEU A 125 3.47 7.83 13.21
C LEU A 125 4.11 7.98 14.60
N GLU A 126 3.30 8.09 15.65
CA GLU A 126 3.76 8.24 17.04
C GLU A 126 4.57 7.02 17.48
N GLN A 127 4.08 5.80 17.24
CA GLN A 127 4.72 4.57 17.68
C GLN A 127 5.99 4.23 16.88
N THR A 128 6.04 4.59 15.61
CA THR A 128 7.14 4.18 14.73
C THR A 128 8.19 5.27 14.52
N GLY A 129 7.84 6.54 14.68
CA GLY A 129 8.67 7.67 14.30
C GLY A 129 8.99 7.74 12.80
N CYS A 130 8.24 7.02 11.95
CA CYS A 130 8.48 6.98 10.51
C CYS A 130 8.18 8.32 9.82
N ASP A 131 8.76 8.53 8.64
CA ASP A 131 8.69 9.81 7.90
C ASP A 131 7.43 9.91 7.04
N GLY A 132 6.70 8.80 6.85
CA GLY A 132 5.49 8.80 6.05
C GLY A 132 4.70 7.49 6.17
N LEU A 133 3.49 7.52 5.60
CA LEU A 133 2.55 6.39 5.64
C LEU A 133 2.20 5.92 4.23
N MET A 134 2.13 4.62 4.03
CA MET A 134 1.64 4.02 2.81
C MET A 134 0.33 3.28 3.07
N LEU A 135 -0.76 3.85 2.59
CA LEU A 135 -2.09 3.29 2.73
C LEU A 135 -2.38 2.30 1.59
N ALA A 136 -3.06 1.20 1.92
CA ALA A 136 -3.46 0.20 0.94
C ALA A 136 -4.93 -0.21 1.12
N ARG A 137 -5.23 -1.15 2.00
CA ARG A 137 -6.61 -1.63 2.21
C ARG A 137 -7.54 -0.56 2.77
N GLY A 138 -7.05 0.36 3.60
CA GLY A 138 -7.84 1.43 4.21
C GLY A 138 -8.51 2.35 3.20
N VAL A 139 -7.91 2.54 2.02
CA VAL A 139 -8.46 3.41 0.96
C VAL A 139 -9.42 2.68 0.00
N ARG A 140 -9.66 1.39 0.18
CA ARG A 140 -10.63 0.66 -0.63
C ARG A 140 -12.04 1.11 -0.31
N GLY A 141 -12.69 1.77 -1.26
CA GLY A 141 -14.00 2.40 -1.06
C GLY A 141 -13.98 3.65 -0.16
N ASN A 142 -12.81 4.12 0.25
CA ASN A 142 -12.63 5.33 1.05
C ASN A 142 -11.43 6.15 0.56
N PRO A 143 -11.45 6.75 -0.63
CA PRO A 143 -10.35 7.60 -1.09
C PRO A 143 -10.20 8.90 -0.28
N TRP A 144 -11.22 9.30 0.47
CA TRP A 144 -11.18 10.47 1.36
C TRP A 144 -10.23 10.29 2.54
N LEU A 145 -9.86 9.05 2.88
CA LEU A 145 -8.97 8.75 4.00
C LEU A 145 -7.65 9.55 3.95
N PHE A 146 -7.11 9.83 2.77
CA PHE A 146 -5.91 10.66 2.64
C PHE A 146 -6.12 12.09 3.16
N HIS A 147 -7.26 12.70 2.80
CA HIS A 147 -7.61 14.03 3.26
C HIS A 147 -7.93 14.01 4.77
N GLN A 148 -8.74 13.05 5.20
CA GLN A 148 -9.11 12.87 6.61
C GLN A 148 -7.87 12.71 7.53
N ILE A 149 -6.87 11.94 7.10
CA ILE A 149 -5.60 11.79 7.84
C ILE A 149 -4.88 13.13 7.92
N ARG A 150 -4.78 13.87 6.81
CA ARG A 150 -4.10 15.17 6.81
C ARG A 150 -4.78 16.16 7.75
N GLU A 151 -6.09 16.30 7.67
CA GLU A 151 -6.87 17.19 8.54
C GLU A 151 -6.73 16.80 10.02
N TYR A 152 -6.73 15.49 10.30
CA TYR A 152 -6.56 15.00 11.66
C TYR A 152 -5.16 15.27 12.21
N LEU A 153 -4.13 15.03 11.41
CA LEU A 153 -2.74 15.27 11.84
C LEU A 153 -2.41 16.75 11.99
N GLU A 154 -3.01 17.61 11.17
CA GLU A 154 -2.72 19.06 11.16
C GLU A 154 -3.59 19.81 12.18
N TYR A 155 -4.88 19.47 12.31
CA TYR A 155 -5.85 20.24 13.09
C TYR A 155 -6.53 19.44 14.21
N GLY A 156 -6.29 18.14 14.32
CA GLY A 156 -6.98 17.26 15.27
C GLY A 156 -8.46 17.02 14.94
N THR A 157 -8.89 17.34 13.71
CA THR A 157 -10.30 17.31 13.30
C THR A 157 -10.62 15.97 12.64
N LEU A 158 -11.63 15.27 13.18
CA LEU A 158 -12.22 14.12 12.53
C LEU A 158 -13.35 14.58 11.60
N GLU A 159 -13.12 14.52 10.31
CA GLU A 159 -14.13 14.82 9.32
C GLU A 159 -15.25 13.77 9.29
N ALA A 160 -16.48 14.22 9.04
CA ALA A 160 -17.59 13.32 8.82
C ALA A 160 -17.37 12.41 7.61
N LYS A 161 -18.01 11.24 7.63
CA LYS A 161 -18.04 10.37 6.44
C LYS A 161 -18.74 11.09 5.30
N PRO A 162 -18.32 10.83 4.03
CA PRO A 162 -18.97 11.41 2.87
C PRO A 162 -20.47 11.08 2.84
N SER A 163 -21.27 12.02 2.37
CA SER A 163 -22.68 11.81 2.09
C SER A 163 -22.89 10.73 1.02
N ARG A 164 -24.11 10.24 0.89
CA ARG A 164 -24.43 9.27 -0.17
C ARG A 164 -24.22 9.86 -1.55
N GLU A 165 -24.56 11.11 -1.74
CA GLU A 165 -24.40 11.86 -2.98
C GLU A 165 -22.91 11.96 -3.37
N GLU A 166 -22.06 12.35 -2.44
CA GLU A 166 -20.62 12.44 -2.65
C GLU A 166 -20.02 11.06 -2.97
N MET A 167 -20.48 10.02 -2.29
CA MET A 167 -20.04 8.64 -2.56
C MET A 167 -20.43 8.20 -3.97
N VAL A 168 -21.68 8.48 -4.41
CA VAL A 168 -22.14 8.15 -5.77
C VAL A 168 -21.30 8.90 -6.81
N GLN A 169 -21.07 10.21 -6.62
CA GLN A 169 -20.24 11.00 -7.52
C GLN A 169 -18.80 10.47 -7.59
N MET A 170 -18.25 10.02 -6.48
CA MET A 170 -16.92 9.41 -6.44
C MET A 170 -16.88 8.08 -7.20
N ILE A 171 -17.89 7.22 -7.06
CA ILE A 171 -18.01 5.96 -7.80
C ILE A 171 -18.05 6.24 -9.31
N LEU A 172 -18.89 7.18 -9.75
CA LEU A 172 -19.00 7.56 -11.16
C LEU A 172 -17.69 8.15 -11.69
N ARG A 173 -17.05 9.03 -10.93
CA ARG A 173 -15.72 9.56 -11.28
C ARG A 173 -14.68 8.45 -11.42
N HIS A 174 -14.63 7.52 -10.46
CA HIS A 174 -13.70 6.39 -10.50
C HIS A 174 -13.94 5.53 -11.74
N ALA A 175 -15.20 5.24 -12.07
CA ALA A 175 -15.53 4.49 -13.28
C ALA A 175 -15.05 5.19 -14.55
N ARG A 176 -15.29 6.50 -14.71
CA ARG A 176 -14.80 7.29 -15.86
C ARG A 176 -13.28 7.23 -16.00
N MET A 177 -12.56 7.50 -14.93
CA MET A 177 -11.09 7.44 -14.94
C MET A 177 -10.58 6.04 -15.30
N LEU A 178 -11.25 5.00 -14.85
CA LEU A 178 -10.88 3.63 -15.16
C LEU A 178 -11.15 3.28 -16.64
N ILE A 179 -12.26 3.80 -17.21
CA ILE A 179 -12.59 3.69 -18.64
C ILE A 179 -11.50 4.36 -19.49
N GLU A 180 -11.09 5.57 -19.14
CA GLU A 180 -10.00 6.28 -19.82
C GLU A 180 -8.69 5.48 -19.84
N CYS A 181 -8.40 4.77 -18.75
CA CYS A 181 -7.17 3.99 -18.61
C CYS A 181 -7.20 2.62 -19.30
N LYS A 182 -8.36 1.93 -19.33
CA LYS A 182 -8.44 0.49 -19.67
C LYS A 182 -9.51 0.14 -20.69
N GLY A 183 -10.32 1.11 -21.10
CA GLY A 183 -11.53 0.88 -21.90
C GLY A 183 -12.71 0.38 -21.08
N GLU A 184 -13.93 0.59 -21.60
CA GLU A 184 -15.18 0.43 -20.86
C GLU A 184 -15.41 -1.00 -20.34
N LEU A 185 -15.23 -2.01 -21.18
CA LEU A 185 -15.47 -3.41 -20.81
C LEU A 185 -14.64 -3.85 -19.59
N MET A 186 -13.35 -3.53 -19.59
CA MET A 186 -12.46 -3.88 -18.46
C MET A 186 -12.76 -3.05 -17.23
N ALA A 187 -13.02 -1.77 -17.42
CA ALA A 187 -13.34 -0.84 -16.34
C ALA A 187 -14.61 -1.27 -15.59
N MET A 188 -15.70 -1.58 -16.31
CA MET A 188 -16.95 -1.98 -15.67
C MET A 188 -16.82 -3.31 -14.91
N ARG A 189 -16.06 -4.27 -15.44
CA ARG A 189 -15.76 -5.51 -14.70
C ARG A 189 -14.96 -5.26 -13.43
N GLU A 190 -13.98 -4.38 -13.48
CA GLU A 190 -13.17 -4.03 -12.29
C GLU A 190 -13.97 -3.19 -11.30
N MET A 191 -14.85 -2.30 -11.76
CA MET A 191 -15.70 -1.48 -10.89
C MET A 191 -16.62 -2.30 -9.98
N ARG A 192 -17.02 -3.51 -10.35
CA ARG A 192 -17.85 -4.40 -9.51
C ARG A 192 -17.30 -4.58 -8.11
N LYS A 193 -15.99 -4.84 -7.99
CA LYS A 193 -15.32 -4.95 -6.68
C LYS A 193 -15.19 -3.60 -5.97
N HIS A 194 -14.95 -2.51 -6.71
CA HIS A 194 -14.82 -1.18 -6.13
C HIS A 194 -16.14 -0.69 -5.57
N VAL A 195 -17.25 -0.85 -6.30
CA VAL A 195 -18.59 -0.51 -5.80
C VAL A 195 -18.93 -1.30 -4.54
N ALA A 196 -18.58 -2.59 -4.49
CA ALA A 196 -18.76 -3.40 -3.28
C ALA A 196 -17.98 -2.84 -2.07
N TRP A 197 -16.79 -2.29 -2.28
CA TRP A 197 -16.03 -1.65 -1.21
C TRP A 197 -16.62 -0.30 -0.79
N TYR A 198 -17.04 0.56 -1.74
CA TYR A 198 -17.68 1.85 -1.44
C TYR A 198 -18.96 1.67 -0.64
N THR A 199 -19.72 0.63 -0.94
CA THR A 199 -21.04 0.40 -0.34
C THR A 199 -21.03 -0.57 0.85
N ALA A 200 -19.85 -0.98 1.30
CA ALA A 200 -19.72 -1.85 2.47
C ALA A 200 -20.33 -1.20 3.73
N GLY A 201 -21.19 -1.96 4.42
CA GLY A 201 -21.87 -1.49 5.64
C GLY A 201 -23.12 -0.64 5.42
N TYR A 202 -23.46 -0.28 4.17
CA TYR A 202 -24.72 0.43 3.91
C TYR A 202 -25.91 -0.52 3.81
N PRO A 203 -27.11 -0.12 4.27
CA PRO A 203 -28.33 -0.89 4.07
C PRO A 203 -28.58 -1.16 2.58
N GLY A 204 -28.95 -2.40 2.23
CA GLY A 204 -29.22 -2.78 0.85
C GLY A 204 -27.98 -3.10 0.02
N SER A 205 -26.77 -3.01 0.56
CA SER A 205 -25.51 -3.27 -0.16
C SER A 205 -25.45 -4.65 -0.83
N ALA A 206 -26.10 -5.67 -0.28
CA ALA A 206 -26.16 -7.01 -0.89
C ALA A 206 -26.98 -7.04 -2.19
N SER A 207 -28.12 -6.32 -2.22
CA SER A 207 -28.94 -6.16 -3.44
C SER A 207 -28.20 -5.35 -4.49
N LEU A 208 -27.57 -4.26 -4.09
CA LEU A 208 -26.76 -3.42 -4.98
C LEU A 208 -25.63 -4.20 -5.62
N ARG A 209 -24.89 -5.03 -4.87
CA ARG A 209 -23.82 -5.88 -5.41
C ARG A 209 -24.33 -6.86 -6.47
N ARG A 210 -25.53 -7.41 -6.35
CA ARG A 210 -26.13 -8.26 -7.40
C ARG A 210 -26.34 -7.45 -8.67
N ARG A 211 -27.00 -6.31 -8.58
CA ARG A 211 -27.27 -5.44 -9.74
C ARG A 211 -26.00 -4.97 -10.44
N VAL A 212 -25.00 -4.55 -9.68
CA VAL A 212 -23.71 -4.08 -10.23
C VAL A 212 -22.97 -5.19 -11.00
N ASN A 213 -23.18 -6.46 -10.65
CA ASN A 213 -22.60 -7.58 -11.42
C ASN A 213 -23.22 -7.78 -12.82
N GLU A 214 -24.41 -7.23 -13.05
CA GLU A 214 -25.15 -7.29 -14.31
C GLU A 214 -24.81 -6.10 -15.23
N ILE A 215 -24.24 -5.03 -14.69
CA ILE A 215 -23.85 -3.83 -15.43
C ILE A 215 -22.64 -4.13 -16.33
N GLU A 216 -22.77 -3.78 -17.61
CA GLU A 216 -21.72 -3.95 -18.62
C GLU A 216 -21.25 -2.62 -19.21
N LYS A 217 -22.08 -1.58 -19.20
CA LYS A 217 -21.78 -0.25 -19.71
C LYS A 217 -21.89 0.79 -18.62
N TYR A 218 -21.22 1.92 -18.85
CA TYR A 218 -21.24 3.04 -17.91
C TYR A 218 -22.61 3.71 -17.79
N GLU A 219 -23.40 3.67 -18.85
CA GLU A 219 -24.74 4.26 -18.91
C GLU A 219 -25.81 3.44 -18.16
N ASP A 220 -25.56 2.13 -17.89
CA ASP A 220 -26.46 1.27 -17.13
C ASP A 220 -26.46 1.63 -15.63
#